data_8c8397d173dce2fe85a08521cd207cd9
#
_entry.id   8c8397d173dce2fe85a08521cd207cd9
#
_cell.length_a   1.000
_cell.length_b   1.000
_cell.length_c   1.000
_cell.angle_alpha   90.00
_cell.angle_beta   90.00
_cell.angle_gamma   90.00
#
_symmetry.space_group_name_H-M   'P 1'
#
loop_
_entity.id
_entity.type
_entity.pdbx_description
1 polymer ?
#
loop_
_entity_poly.entity_id
_entity_poly.type
_entity_poly.pdbx_seq_one_letter_code
_entity_poly.pdbx_strand_id
1 'polypeptide(L)'
;MIGIRQVFLICSLIALIPHSLEAQSPPPSTPDASDDTASGVIDADQVVQKPAGKPPTPRHTGIKALVKDLAADVTHIPSKQNLFWAGLGGGLALAAHPFDDNVNEALVGSDFADKFFKPGEVLGELPTLLSVATVTYAIGRIKDQPRVSHMGMDLIQALAISELITQSLKYATHRERPDGSGHNSFPSGHAADTFAFATALERHLGWRFAVPGYIFSSYVAISRLPANRHWLSDAVFGSTVGIIAGRTVTRHGREFPVTVAVVPGGAAIMFVHRSGAE
;
A
#
# COMPACT_ATOMS: atom_id res chain seq x y z
N MET A 1 -14.22 -27.92 2.61
CA MET A 1 -12.88 -27.87 1.98
C MET A 1 -12.83 -26.66 1.07
N ILE A 2 -12.07 -25.63 1.47
CA ILE A 2 -11.82 -24.43 0.66
C ILE A 2 -10.67 -24.81 -0.28
N GLY A 3 -10.92 -24.78 -1.58
CA GLY A 3 -9.88 -25.10 -2.57
C GLY A 3 -8.82 -24.00 -2.66
N ILE A 4 -7.59 -24.35 -3.03
CA ILE A 4 -6.45 -23.42 -3.27
C ILE A 4 -6.87 -22.19 -4.11
N ARG A 5 -7.82 -22.35 -5.06
CA ARG A 5 -8.41 -21.28 -5.85
C ARG A 5 -9.10 -20.18 -5.01
N GLN A 6 -9.72 -20.54 -3.88
CA GLN A 6 -10.41 -19.58 -3.01
C GLN A 6 -9.43 -18.78 -2.15
N VAL A 7 -8.31 -19.38 -1.75
CA VAL A 7 -7.24 -18.68 -1.03
C VAL A 7 -6.59 -17.62 -1.93
N PHE A 8 -6.33 -17.96 -3.19
CA PHE A 8 -5.83 -16.98 -4.19
C PHE A 8 -6.80 -15.83 -4.40
N LEU A 9 -8.11 -16.10 -4.42
CA LEU A 9 -9.13 -15.08 -4.62
C LEU A 9 -9.18 -14.08 -3.46
N ILE A 10 -9.07 -14.55 -2.22
CA ILE A 10 -9.10 -13.70 -1.02
C ILE A 10 -7.85 -12.82 -0.96
N CYS A 11 -6.66 -13.36 -1.20
CA CYS A 11 -5.41 -12.58 -1.20
C CYS A 11 -5.33 -11.62 -2.40
N SER A 12 -5.88 -12.01 -3.57
CA SER A 12 -5.96 -11.15 -4.76
C SER A 12 -6.96 -10.00 -4.58
N LEU A 13 -8.03 -10.20 -3.79
CA LEU A 13 -8.98 -9.12 -3.49
C LEU A 13 -8.33 -7.97 -2.70
N ILE A 14 -7.33 -8.27 -1.86
CA ILE A 14 -6.58 -7.26 -1.11
C ILE A 14 -5.68 -6.44 -2.05
N ALA A 15 -5.11 -7.07 -3.08
CA ALA A 15 -4.31 -6.40 -4.10
C ALA A 15 -5.15 -5.55 -5.07
N LEU A 16 -6.45 -5.83 -5.20
CA LEU A 16 -7.38 -5.19 -6.13
C LEU A 16 -8.19 -4.03 -5.51
N ILE A 17 -8.00 -3.67 -4.25
CA ILE A 17 -8.63 -2.51 -3.62
C ILE A 17 -7.93 -1.21 -4.07
N PRO A 18 -8.64 -0.26 -4.57
CA PRO A 18 -9.00 0.05 -5.94
C PRO A 18 -8.01 0.98 -6.63
N HIS A 19 -7.62 0.63 -7.82
CA HIS A 19 -7.17 1.62 -8.77
C HIS A 19 -8.33 1.90 -9.72
N SER A 20 -8.90 3.10 -9.56
CA SER A 20 -9.66 3.86 -10.56
C SER A 20 -10.58 3.03 -11.47
N LEU A 21 -11.85 3.01 -11.18
CA LEU A 21 -12.87 3.02 -12.22
C LEU A 21 -12.60 4.25 -13.11
N GLU A 22 -11.99 4.01 -14.25
CA GLU A 22 -11.85 4.97 -15.31
C GLU A 22 -13.26 5.30 -15.80
N ALA A 23 -13.79 6.42 -15.34
CA ALA A 23 -15.05 6.94 -15.84
C ALA A 23 -14.82 7.33 -17.32
N GLN A 24 -15.42 6.57 -18.22
CA GLN A 24 -15.53 6.96 -19.63
C GLN A 24 -16.23 8.31 -19.72
N SER A 25 -15.56 9.27 -20.33
CA SER A 25 -16.12 10.57 -20.64
C SER A 25 -17.33 10.41 -21.57
N PRO A 26 -18.47 11.06 -21.33
CA PRO A 26 -19.55 11.09 -22.30
C PRO A 26 -19.10 11.83 -23.59
N PRO A 27 -19.61 11.42 -24.75
CA PRO A 27 -19.28 12.08 -26.02
C PRO A 27 -19.73 13.54 -26.02
N PRO A 28 -19.04 14.43 -26.75
CA PRO A 28 -19.38 15.82 -26.78
C PRO A 28 -20.75 16.06 -27.45
N SER A 29 -21.63 16.73 -26.74
CA SER A 29 -22.92 17.20 -27.27
C SER A 29 -22.67 18.38 -28.19
N THR A 30 -23.23 18.30 -29.38
CA THR A 30 -23.31 19.39 -30.37
C THR A 30 -24.01 20.63 -29.79
N PRO A 31 -23.54 21.86 -30.13
CA PRO A 31 -24.21 23.06 -29.69
C PRO A 31 -25.43 23.32 -30.55
N ASP A 32 -26.60 23.48 -29.94
CA ASP A 32 -27.76 24.10 -30.57
C ASP A 32 -27.91 25.52 -30.07
N ALA A 33 -28.24 26.40 -31.00
CA ALA A 33 -28.20 27.84 -30.87
C ALA A 33 -29.51 28.40 -30.27
N SER A 34 -29.36 29.59 -29.71
CA SER A 34 -30.34 30.62 -29.33
C SER A 34 -30.80 30.64 -27.86
N ASP A 35 -30.45 31.62 -27.03
CA ASP A 35 -31.09 32.91 -26.96
C ASP A 35 -30.43 33.83 -25.90
N ASP A 36 -30.41 35.11 -26.16
CA ASP A 36 -29.89 36.20 -25.34
C ASP A 36 -30.50 36.32 -23.93
N THR A 37 -29.67 36.60 -22.92
CA THR A 37 -29.81 37.81 -22.07
C THR A 37 -28.68 37.90 -21.03
N ALA A 38 -27.95 38.95 -21.18
CA ALA A 38 -27.22 39.82 -20.25
C ALA A 38 -26.64 39.31 -18.92
N SER A 39 -25.35 39.60 -18.79
CA SER A 39 -24.65 40.19 -17.65
C SER A 39 -23.96 39.24 -16.65
N GLY A 40 -22.68 39.24 -16.76
CA GLY A 40 -21.74 38.65 -15.80
C GLY A 40 -20.55 38.07 -16.52
N VAL A 41 -19.77 38.89 -17.24
CA VAL A 41 -18.51 38.45 -17.84
C VAL A 41 -17.55 38.14 -16.70
N ILE A 42 -17.50 36.88 -16.31
CA ILE A 42 -16.33 36.31 -15.63
C ILE A 42 -15.37 35.98 -16.77
N ASP A 43 -14.30 36.74 -16.81
CA ASP A 43 -13.21 36.62 -17.77
C ASP A 43 -12.67 35.18 -17.78
N ALA A 44 -13.08 34.41 -18.79
CA ALA A 44 -12.69 32.98 -18.95
C ALA A 44 -11.21 32.80 -19.33
N ASP A 45 -10.48 33.91 -19.51
CA ASP A 45 -9.06 33.90 -19.94
C ASP A 45 -8.05 33.82 -18.78
N GLN A 46 -8.50 33.76 -17.52
CA GLN A 46 -7.59 33.67 -16.36
C GLN A 46 -7.38 32.25 -15.82
N VAL A 47 -7.94 31.22 -16.41
CA VAL A 47 -7.70 29.82 -15.99
C VAL A 47 -6.97 29.04 -17.08
N VAL A 48 -5.96 29.64 -17.66
CA VAL A 48 -4.89 28.88 -18.32
C VAL A 48 -4.01 28.35 -17.17
N GLN A 49 -4.37 27.20 -16.61
CA GLN A 49 -3.50 26.49 -15.68
C GLN A 49 -2.22 26.17 -16.42
N LYS A 50 -1.15 26.89 -16.04
CA LYS A 50 0.23 26.56 -16.43
C LYS A 50 0.41 25.05 -16.30
N PRO A 51 0.89 24.32 -17.33
CA PRO A 51 1.12 22.89 -17.23
C PRO A 51 1.89 22.60 -15.95
N ALA A 52 1.37 21.71 -15.13
CA ALA A 52 2.01 21.33 -13.88
C ALA A 52 3.42 20.83 -14.22
N GLY A 53 4.43 21.63 -13.89
CA GLY A 53 5.82 21.27 -14.11
C GLY A 53 6.13 19.94 -13.38
N LYS A 54 7.13 19.20 -13.88
CA LYS A 54 7.64 18.00 -13.21
C LYS A 54 7.72 18.25 -11.71
N PRO A 55 7.25 17.31 -10.87
CA PRO A 55 7.31 17.48 -9.43
C PRO A 55 8.73 17.88 -9.02
N PRO A 56 8.88 18.82 -8.08
CA PRO A 56 10.18 19.32 -7.69
C PRO A 56 11.05 18.18 -7.22
N THR A 57 12.31 18.13 -7.69
CA THR A 57 13.28 17.13 -7.29
C THR A 57 13.58 17.34 -5.80
N PRO A 58 13.46 16.32 -4.93
CA PRO A 58 13.75 16.46 -3.51
C PRO A 58 15.19 16.93 -3.29
N ARG A 59 15.37 18.04 -2.59
CA ARG A 59 16.69 18.64 -2.36
C ARG A 59 17.53 17.93 -1.29
N HIS A 60 16.91 17.10 -0.45
CA HIS A 60 17.55 16.53 0.73
C HIS A 60 17.28 15.04 0.85
N THR A 61 18.24 14.23 0.44
CA THR A 61 18.26 12.77 0.61
C THR A 61 19.45 12.32 1.47
N GLY A 62 19.92 13.17 2.38
CA GLY A 62 21.00 12.83 3.30
C GLY A 62 20.52 12.05 4.52
N ILE A 63 21.44 11.42 5.26
CA ILE A 63 21.14 10.65 6.48
C ILE A 63 20.37 11.49 7.51
N LYS A 64 20.69 12.79 7.65
CA LYS A 64 19.94 13.71 8.55
C LYS A 64 18.48 13.88 8.10
N ALA A 65 18.23 13.95 6.78
CA ALA A 65 16.89 14.02 6.24
C ALA A 65 16.13 12.71 6.51
N LEU A 66 16.76 11.56 6.26
CA LEU A 66 16.17 10.25 6.53
C LEU A 66 15.68 10.12 7.97
N VAL A 67 16.52 10.49 8.96
CA VAL A 67 16.15 10.40 10.38
C VAL A 67 15.05 11.40 10.73
N LYS A 68 15.14 12.64 10.23
CA LYS A 68 14.13 13.68 10.48
C LYS A 68 12.77 13.30 9.90
N ASP A 69 12.76 12.80 8.66
CA ASP A 69 11.55 12.44 7.95
C ASP A 69 10.90 11.20 8.57
N LEU A 70 11.72 10.20 8.97
CA LEU A 70 11.23 9.03 9.72
C LEU A 70 10.56 9.45 11.05
N ALA A 71 11.18 10.37 11.80
CA ALA A 71 10.57 10.87 13.04
C ALA A 71 9.24 11.61 12.77
N ALA A 72 9.16 12.38 11.69
CA ALA A 72 7.92 13.03 11.28
C ALA A 72 6.85 12.01 10.84
N ASP A 73 7.24 10.93 10.16
CA ASP A 73 6.32 9.87 9.71
C ASP A 73 5.72 9.10 10.88
N VAL A 74 6.51 8.80 11.91
CA VAL A 74 6.01 8.18 13.15
C VAL A 74 4.88 9.03 13.76
N THR A 75 5.01 10.35 13.79
CA THR A 75 3.95 11.23 14.33
C THR A 75 2.67 11.24 13.47
N HIS A 76 2.75 10.82 12.23
CA HIS A 76 1.62 10.76 11.30
C HIS A 76 0.97 9.37 11.20
N ILE A 77 1.51 8.35 11.86
CA ILE A 77 0.87 7.03 11.92
C ILE A 77 -0.60 7.15 12.38
N PRO A 78 -0.95 7.89 13.46
CA PRO A 78 -2.34 8.05 13.89
C PRO A 78 -3.09 9.10 13.04
N SER A 79 -3.17 8.89 11.73
CA SER A 79 -3.97 9.74 10.84
C SER A 79 -5.35 9.17 10.55
N LYS A 80 -6.32 10.03 10.19
CA LYS A 80 -7.67 9.59 9.78
C LYS A 80 -7.62 8.61 8.61
N GLN A 81 -6.69 8.81 7.70
CA GLN A 81 -6.46 7.95 6.55
C GLN A 81 -5.97 6.57 6.96
N ASN A 82 -4.98 6.51 7.84
CA ASN A 82 -4.46 5.25 8.35
C ASN A 82 -5.48 4.51 9.20
N LEU A 83 -6.31 5.25 9.97
CA LEU A 83 -7.43 4.66 10.71
C LEU A 83 -8.47 4.03 9.78
N PHE A 84 -8.79 4.66 8.64
CA PHE A 84 -9.65 4.06 7.62
C PHE A 84 -9.08 2.75 7.09
N TRP A 85 -7.79 2.74 6.71
CA TRP A 85 -7.13 1.52 6.23
C TRP A 85 -7.05 0.44 7.31
N ALA A 86 -6.73 0.82 8.55
CA ALA A 86 -6.69 -0.11 9.68
C ALA A 86 -8.09 -0.71 9.96
N GLY A 87 -9.14 0.10 9.88
CA GLY A 87 -10.52 -0.37 10.02
C GLY A 87 -10.94 -1.34 8.91
N LEU A 88 -10.62 -1.00 7.65
CA LEU A 88 -10.89 -1.87 6.50
C LEU A 88 -10.12 -3.20 6.62
N GLY A 89 -8.81 -3.13 6.85
CA GLY A 89 -7.97 -4.32 6.98
C GLY A 89 -8.30 -5.15 8.21
N GLY A 90 -8.64 -4.51 9.33
CA GLY A 90 -9.14 -5.19 10.52
C GLY A 90 -10.45 -5.93 10.26
N GLY A 91 -11.39 -5.29 9.56
CA GLY A 91 -12.64 -5.93 9.14
C GLY A 91 -12.40 -7.14 8.22
N LEU A 92 -11.49 -7.01 7.24
CA LEU A 92 -11.11 -8.11 6.35
C LEU A 92 -10.40 -9.25 7.10
N ALA A 93 -9.51 -8.93 8.06
CA ALA A 93 -8.85 -9.92 8.88
C ALA A 93 -9.84 -10.67 9.79
N LEU A 94 -10.81 -9.96 10.39
CA LEU A 94 -11.89 -10.57 11.16
C LEU A 94 -12.77 -11.47 10.28
N ALA A 95 -13.06 -11.08 9.05
CA ALA A 95 -13.79 -11.90 8.09
C ALA A 95 -12.98 -13.13 7.62
N ALA A 96 -11.65 -13.03 7.59
CA ALA A 96 -10.74 -14.13 7.25
C ALA A 96 -10.53 -15.11 8.42
N HIS A 97 -10.62 -14.64 9.66
CA HIS A 97 -10.31 -15.41 10.86
C HIS A 97 -11.07 -16.76 10.98
N PRO A 98 -12.37 -16.87 10.69
CA PRO A 98 -13.08 -18.16 10.72
C PRO A 98 -12.53 -19.22 9.75
N PHE A 99 -11.71 -18.81 8.79
CA PHE A 99 -11.11 -19.69 7.78
C PHE A 99 -9.65 -20.07 8.09
N ASP A 100 -9.09 -19.56 9.19
CA ASP A 100 -7.67 -19.78 9.56
C ASP A 100 -7.32 -21.28 9.63
N ASP A 101 -8.08 -22.05 10.39
CA ASP A 101 -7.84 -23.48 10.56
C ASP A 101 -8.03 -24.26 9.25
N ASN A 102 -9.11 -23.98 8.51
CA ASN A 102 -9.39 -24.66 7.25
C ASN A 102 -8.30 -24.41 6.19
N VAL A 103 -7.76 -23.19 6.14
CA VAL A 103 -6.67 -22.84 5.21
C VAL A 103 -5.37 -23.48 5.65
N ASN A 104 -5.09 -23.50 6.96
CA ASN A 104 -3.91 -24.16 7.50
C ASN A 104 -3.92 -25.68 7.19
N GLU A 105 -5.02 -26.38 7.47
CA GLU A 105 -5.19 -27.79 7.16
C GLU A 105 -5.04 -28.10 5.66
N ALA A 106 -5.47 -27.19 4.80
CA ALA A 106 -5.42 -27.39 3.34
C ALA A 106 -4.02 -27.19 2.75
N LEU A 107 -3.16 -26.39 3.38
CA LEU A 107 -1.87 -25.97 2.83
C LEU A 107 -0.67 -26.62 3.51
N VAL A 108 -0.74 -26.87 4.82
CA VAL A 108 0.36 -27.45 5.59
C VAL A 108 0.55 -28.93 5.18
N GLY A 109 1.79 -29.31 4.90
CA GLY A 109 2.13 -30.66 4.44
C GLY A 109 1.82 -30.94 2.95
N SER A 110 1.43 -29.93 2.19
CA SER A 110 1.28 -30.04 0.74
C SER A 110 2.63 -29.89 0.05
N ASP A 111 3.17 -30.97 -0.50
CA ASP A 111 4.44 -30.95 -1.27
C ASP A 111 4.48 -29.89 -2.38
N PHE A 112 3.36 -29.64 -3.03
CA PHE A 112 3.25 -28.59 -4.04
C PHE A 112 3.35 -27.20 -3.41
N ALA A 113 2.59 -26.95 -2.35
CA ALA A 113 2.59 -25.64 -1.69
C ALA A 113 3.97 -25.31 -1.11
N ASP A 114 4.59 -26.29 -0.45
CA ASP A 114 5.92 -26.12 0.14
C ASP A 114 6.98 -25.77 -0.91
N LYS A 115 7.03 -26.52 -2.01
CA LYS A 115 8.01 -26.27 -3.09
C LYS A 115 7.75 -24.96 -3.82
N PHE A 116 6.47 -24.67 -4.13
CA PHE A 116 6.10 -23.49 -4.89
C PHE A 116 6.30 -22.20 -4.09
N PHE A 117 5.98 -22.18 -2.79
CA PHE A 117 6.04 -21.00 -1.97
C PHE A 117 7.35 -20.80 -1.21
N LYS A 118 8.25 -21.78 -1.16
CA LYS A 118 9.53 -21.70 -0.47
C LYS A 118 10.38 -20.48 -0.84
N PRO A 119 10.50 -20.04 -2.11
CA PRO A 119 11.24 -18.83 -2.43
C PRO A 119 10.68 -17.56 -1.78
N GLY A 120 9.36 -17.52 -1.53
CA GLY A 120 8.71 -16.39 -0.87
C GLY A 120 9.19 -16.15 0.56
N GLU A 121 9.65 -17.20 1.24
CA GLU A 121 10.20 -17.08 2.58
C GLU A 121 11.45 -16.20 2.60
N VAL A 122 12.40 -16.46 1.71
CA VAL A 122 13.67 -15.73 1.64
C VAL A 122 13.50 -14.35 1.00
N LEU A 123 12.73 -14.29 -0.09
CA LEU A 123 12.53 -13.04 -0.85
C LEU A 123 11.72 -12.00 -0.07
N GLY A 124 10.85 -12.45 0.84
CA GLY A 124 10.05 -11.58 1.69
C GLY A 124 10.68 -11.20 3.02
N GLU A 125 11.89 -11.65 3.30
CA GLU A 125 12.59 -11.30 4.54
C GLU A 125 13.02 -9.83 4.56
N LEU A 126 12.90 -9.22 5.75
CA LEU A 126 13.33 -7.82 5.97
C LEU A 126 14.78 -7.56 5.51
N PRO A 127 15.79 -8.41 5.79
CA PRO A 127 17.16 -8.17 5.32
C PRO A 127 17.26 -8.11 3.79
N THR A 128 16.50 -8.93 3.07
CA THR A 128 16.48 -8.95 1.61
C THR A 128 15.90 -7.63 1.07
N LEU A 129 14.74 -7.23 1.56
CA LEU A 129 14.07 -5.99 1.13
C LEU A 129 14.89 -4.75 1.52
N LEU A 130 15.44 -4.72 2.73
CA LEU A 130 16.28 -3.63 3.21
C LEU A 130 17.57 -3.52 2.39
N SER A 131 18.16 -4.64 1.95
CA SER A 131 19.32 -4.65 1.06
C SER A 131 18.99 -4.00 -0.28
N VAL A 132 17.85 -4.35 -0.90
CA VAL A 132 17.39 -3.74 -2.16
C VAL A 132 17.12 -2.24 -1.98
N ALA A 133 16.45 -1.84 -0.90
CA ALA A 133 16.19 -0.44 -0.59
C ALA A 133 17.49 0.36 -0.41
N THR A 134 18.45 -0.19 0.36
CA THR A 134 19.75 0.45 0.63
C THR A 134 20.58 0.58 -0.64
N VAL A 135 20.62 -0.47 -1.48
CA VAL A 135 21.34 -0.43 -2.77
C VAL A 135 20.70 0.61 -3.69
N THR A 136 19.36 0.69 -3.74
CA THR A 136 18.64 1.72 -4.50
C THR A 136 19.03 3.13 -4.03
N TYR A 137 19.04 3.35 -2.72
CA TYR A 137 19.46 4.61 -2.12
C TYR A 137 20.92 4.95 -2.48
N ALA A 138 21.84 3.99 -2.31
CA ALA A 138 23.27 4.18 -2.59
C ALA A 138 23.52 4.49 -4.07
N ILE A 139 22.89 3.77 -5.00
CA ILE A 139 22.99 4.03 -6.44
C ILE A 139 22.53 5.46 -6.76
N GLY A 140 21.39 5.87 -6.21
CA GLY A 140 20.87 7.22 -6.40
C GLY A 140 21.83 8.30 -5.88
N ARG A 141 22.49 8.05 -4.75
CA ARG A 141 23.51 8.95 -4.17
C ARG A 141 24.79 9.02 -4.98
N ILE A 142 25.31 7.85 -5.39
CA ILE A 142 26.60 7.76 -6.14
C ILE A 142 26.46 8.34 -7.54
N LYS A 143 25.30 8.13 -8.20
CA LYS A 143 25.04 8.61 -9.56
C LYS A 143 24.42 10.02 -9.61
N ASP A 144 24.33 10.70 -8.48
CA ASP A 144 23.67 12.02 -8.36
C ASP A 144 22.26 12.04 -9.00
N GLN A 145 21.45 11.00 -8.71
CA GLN A 145 20.08 10.86 -9.15
C GLN A 145 19.11 11.05 -7.98
N PRO A 146 18.68 12.29 -7.68
CA PRO A 146 17.89 12.61 -6.49
C PRO A 146 16.56 11.84 -6.40
N ARG A 147 15.93 11.53 -7.54
CA ARG A 147 14.69 10.74 -7.56
C ARG A 147 14.91 9.30 -7.10
N VAL A 148 16.00 8.68 -7.54
CA VAL A 148 16.35 7.30 -7.17
C VAL A 148 16.77 7.24 -5.71
N SER A 149 17.57 8.20 -5.23
CA SER A 149 17.94 8.25 -3.82
C SER A 149 16.76 8.53 -2.89
N HIS A 150 15.79 9.36 -3.32
CA HIS A 150 14.57 9.60 -2.57
C HIS A 150 13.70 8.35 -2.51
N MET A 151 13.52 7.66 -3.64
CA MET A 151 12.80 6.38 -3.66
C MET A 151 13.44 5.35 -2.72
N GLY A 152 14.77 5.20 -2.76
CA GLY A 152 15.49 4.30 -1.85
C GLY A 152 15.33 4.69 -0.39
N MET A 153 15.33 6.00 -0.08
CA MET A 153 15.08 6.51 1.26
C MET A 153 13.67 6.17 1.75
N ASP A 154 12.66 6.39 0.92
CA ASP A 154 11.27 6.08 1.26
C ASP A 154 11.04 4.56 1.42
N LEU A 155 11.72 3.73 0.64
CA LEU A 155 11.69 2.27 0.82
C LEU A 155 12.25 1.86 2.18
N ILE A 156 13.39 2.42 2.60
CA ILE A 156 13.98 2.16 3.93
C ILE A 156 13.02 2.61 5.03
N GLN A 157 12.44 3.80 4.91
CA GLN A 157 11.51 4.34 5.90
C GLN A 157 10.21 3.55 5.96
N ALA A 158 9.68 3.11 4.81
CA ALA A 158 8.47 2.28 4.75
C ALA A 158 8.67 0.94 5.48
N LEU A 159 9.82 0.30 5.30
CA LEU A 159 10.19 -0.92 6.04
C LEU A 159 10.32 -0.63 7.54
N ALA A 160 10.96 0.48 7.92
CA ALA A 160 11.11 0.85 9.34
C ALA A 160 9.76 1.11 10.02
N ILE A 161 8.83 1.82 9.36
CA ILE A 161 7.46 2.05 9.87
C ILE A 161 6.67 0.74 9.91
N SER A 162 6.79 -0.10 8.88
CA SER A 162 6.17 -1.43 8.83
C SER A 162 6.58 -2.27 10.03
N GLU A 163 7.88 -2.37 10.28
CA GLU A 163 8.43 -3.10 11.42
C GLU A 163 7.99 -2.51 12.76
N LEU A 164 8.02 -1.19 12.91
CA LEU A 164 7.57 -0.53 14.13
C LEU A 164 6.12 -0.91 14.48
N ILE A 165 5.20 -0.82 13.50
CA ILE A 165 3.80 -1.18 13.70
C ILE A 165 3.66 -2.69 13.96
N THR A 166 4.32 -3.51 13.15
CA THR A 166 4.26 -4.97 13.23
C THR A 166 4.75 -5.47 14.58
N GLN A 167 5.92 -5.03 15.03
CA GLN A 167 6.48 -5.47 16.31
C GLN A 167 5.64 -4.97 17.49
N SER A 168 5.11 -3.75 17.43
CA SER A 168 4.20 -3.23 18.45
C SER A 168 2.94 -4.08 18.59
N LEU A 169 2.35 -4.48 17.46
CA LEU A 169 1.16 -5.32 17.45
C LEU A 169 1.44 -6.75 17.87
N LYS A 170 2.58 -7.35 17.48
CA LYS A 170 3.01 -8.67 17.93
C LYS A 170 3.14 -8.69 19.44
N TYR A 171 3.77 -7.66 20.00
CA TYR A 171 3.93 -7.53 21.45
C TYR A 171 2.60 -7.32 22.18
N ALA A 172 1.65 -6.62 21.57
CA ALA A 172 0.35 -6.36 22.18
C ALA A 172 -0.61 -7.56 22.11
N THR A 173 -0.56 -8.35 21.02
CA THR A 173 -1.53 -9.42 20.77
C THR A 173 -1.11 -10.78 21.34
N HIS A 174 0.18 -11.04 21.39
CA HIS A 174 0.74 -12.34 21.83
C HIS A 174 0.04 -13.56 21.18
N ARG A 175 -0.37 -13.42 19.91
CA ARG A 175 -1.08 -14.48 19.20
C ARG A 175 -0.16 -15.66 18.93
N GLU A 176 -0.60 -16.87 19.28
CA GLU A 176 0.12 -18.12 19.02
C GLU A 176 0.20 -18.40 17.51
N ARG A 177 1.33 -18.94 17.07
CA ARG A 177 1.53 -19.40 15.69
C ARG A 177 0.84 -20.73 15.46
N PRO A 178 0.46 -21.04 14.19
CA PRO A 178 -0.16 -22.32 13.87
C PRO A 178 0.70 -23.52 14.23
N ASP A 179 2.04 -23.39 14.13
CA ASP A 179 3.01 -24.45 14.48
C ASP A 179 3.35 -24.53 15.97
N GLY A 180 2.77 -23.69 16.82
CA GLY A 180 3.06 -23.63 18.26
C GLY A 180 4.46 -23.10 18.61
N SER A 181 5.25 -22.61 17.61
CA SER A 181 6.65 -22.19 17.82
C SER A 181 6.81 -20.87 18.58
N GLY A 182 5.72 -20.18 18.92
CA GLY A 182 5.77 -18.92 19.64
C GLY A 182 4.50 -18.09 19.56
N HIS A 183 4.49 -16.96 20.27
CA HIS A 183 3.32 -16.08 20.45
C HIS A 183 3.47 -14.74 19.71
N ASN A 184 4.02 -14.75 18.52
CA ASN A 184 4.24 -13.55 17.69
C ASN A 184 3.70 -13.71 16.25
N SER A 185 2.52 -14.38 16.14
CA SER A 185 1.89 -14.65 14.86
C SER A 185 1.30 -13.38 14.22
N PHE A 186 0.56 -12.59 14.99
CA PHE A 186 -0.18 -11.45 14.44
C PHE A 186 0.56 -10.11 14.64
N PRO A 187 0.64 -9.30 13.59
CA PRO A 187 0.39 -9.58 12.18
C PRO A 187 1.61 -10.24 11.49
N SER A 188 1.45 -10.70 10.25
CA SER A 188 2.54 -11.25 9.46
C SER A 188 3.53 -10.16 9.03
N GLY A 189 4.79 -10.25 9.50
CA GLY A 189 5.85 -9.30 9.15
C GLY A 189 6.24 -9.36 7.67
N HIS A 190 6.41 -10.57 7.10
CA HIS A 190 6.72 -10.74 5.67
C HIS A 190 5.66 -10.09 4.76
N ALA A 191 4.38 -10.26 5.10
CA ALA A 191 3.29 -9.59 4.39
C ALA A 191 3.39 -8.06 4.55
N ALA A 192 3.61 -7.58 5.78
CA ALA A 192 3.71 -6.15 6.05
C ALA A 192 4.86 -5.51 5.28
N ASP A 193 6.05 -6.07 5.33
CA ASP A 193 7.24 -5.50 4.71
C ASP A 193 7.15 -5.50 3.17
N THR A 194 6.69 -6.59 2.57
CA THR A 194 6.56 -6.66 1.12
C THR A 194 5.48 -5.73 0.59
N PHE A 195 4.34 -5.59 1.30
CA PHE A 195 3.31 -4.63 0.93
C PHE A 195 3.75 -3.18 1.18
N ALA A 196 4.55 -2.89 2.22
CA ALA A 196 5.13 -1.57 2.43
C ALA A 196 6.07 -1.19 1.29
N PHE A 197 6.92 -2.12 0.89
CA PHE A 197 7.85 -1.97 -0.23
C PHE A 197 7.09 -1.73 -1.55
N ALA A 198 6.10 -2.57 -1.87
CA ALA A 198 5.29 -2.43 -3.09
C ALA A 198 4.51 -1.12 -3.12
N THR A 199 3.94 -0.70 -1.98
CA THR A 199 3.21 0.57 -1.87
C THR A 199 4.13 1.77 -2.08
N ALA A 200 5.34 1.76 -1.51
CA ALA A 200 6.31 2.82 -1.74
C ALA A 200 6.74 2.86 -3.23
N LEU A 201 6.99 1.71 -3.87
CA LEU A 201 7.27 1.65 -5.30
C LEU A 201 6.12 2.19 -6.16
N GLU A 202 4.87 1.83 -5.84
CA GLU A 202 3.69 2.37 -6.51
C GLU A 202 3.68 3.90 -6.52
N ARG A 203 3.97 4.48 -5.37
CA ARG A 203 3.93 5.93 -5.19
C ARG A 203 5.01 6.65 -6.00
N HIS A 204 6.14 6.02 -6.25
CA HIS A 204 7.24 6.58 -7.04
C HIS A 204 7.14 6.26 -8.54
N LEU A 205 6.75 5.04 -8.89
CA LEU A 205 6.83 4.52 -10.26
C LEU A 205 5.45 4.34 -10.93
N GLY A 206 4.36 4.49 -10.17
CA GLY A 206 3.00 4.37 -10.66
C GLY A 206 2.49 2.94 -10.79
N TRP A 207 1.25 2.81 -11.30
CA TRP A 207 0.49 1.55 -11.29
C TRP A 207 1.14 0.40 -12.07
N ARG A 208 1.90 0.70 -13.13
CA ARG A 208 2.59 -0.33 -13.96
C ARG A 208 3.58 -1.14 -13.14
N PHE A 209 4.19 -0.55 -12.14
CA PHE A 209 5.09 -1.22 -11.21
C PHE A 209 4.37 -1.70 -9.95
N ALA A 210 3.24 -1.09 -9.62
CA ALA A 210 2.41 -1.49 -8.49
C ALA A 210 1.85 -2.90 -8.68
N VAL A 211 1.27 -3.20 -9.85
CA VAL A 211 0.65 -4.49 -10.11
C VAL A 211 1.61 -5.67 -9.88
N PRO A 212 2.79 -5.75 -10.53
CA PRO A 212 3.74 -6.82 -10.24
C PRO A 212 4.25 -6.79 -8.78
N GLY A 213 4.40 -5.61 -8.18
CA GLY A 213 4.77 -5.48 -6.78
C GLY A 213 3.76 -6.09 -5.83
N TYR A 214 2.47 -5.80 -6.00
CA TYR A 214 1.41 -6.38 -5.17
C TYR A 214 1.18 -7.87 -5.44
N ILE A 215 1.36 -8.34 -6.68
CA ILE A 215 1.34 -9.78 -6.99
C ILE A 215 2.47 -10.50 -6.22
N PHE A 216 3.67 -9.95 -6.25
CA PHE A 216 4.80 -10.47 -5.49
C PHE A 216 4.53 -10.45 -3.98
N SER A 217 4.02 -9.34 -3.44
CA SER A 217 3.68 -9.23 -2.02
C SER A 217 2.61 -10.23 -1.59
N SER A 218 1.60 -10.45 -2.45
CA SER A 218 0.57 -11.48 -2.22
C SER A 218 1.14 -12.89 -2.23
N TYR A 219 2.06 -13.17 -3.16
CA TYR A 219 2.78 -14.44 -3.20
C TYR A 219 3.57 -14.68 -1.90
N VAL A 220 4.30 -13.67 -1.42
CA VAL A 220 5.04 -13.74 -0.15
C VAL A 220 4.08 -13.91 1.03
N ALA A 221 2.99 -13.14 1.10
CA ALA A 221 2.01 -13.27 2.16
C ALA A 221 1.42 -14.69 2.24
N ILE A 222 1.09 -15.30 1.08
CA ILE A 222 0.58 -16.67 0.98
C ILE A 222 1.66 -17.68 1.38
N SER A 223 2.94 -17.43 1.08
CA SER A 223 4.04 -18.37 1.42
C SER A 223 4.15 -18.66 2.90
N ARG A 224 3.62 -17.76 3.76
CA ARG A 224 3.68 -17.94 5.21
C ARG A 224 2.66 -18.94 5.76
N LEU A 225 1.65 -19.29 4.96
CA LEU A 225 0.59 -20.22 5.35
C LEU A 225 1.06 -21.68 5.26
N PRO A 226 1.57 -22.20 4.11
CA PRO A 226 2.13 -23.54 4.07
C PRO A 226 3.37 -23.71 4.96
N ALA A 227 4.16 -22.65 5.16
CA ALA A 227 5.26 -22.62 6.11
C ALA A 227 4.80 -22.76 7.59
N ASN A 228 3.50 -22.79 7.85
CA ASN A 228 2.88 -22.95 9.16
C ASN A 228 3.29 -21.85 10.18
N ARG A 229 3.65 -20.65 9.68
CA ARG A 229 4.17 -19.55 10.49
C ARG A 229 3.13 -18.52 10.87
N HIS A 230 2.10 -18.36 10.03
CA HIS A 230 1.05 -17.35 10.17
C HIS A 230 -0.31 -17.91 9.76
N TRP A 231 -1.35 -17.40 10.39
CA TRP A 231 -2.73 -17.61 10.00
C TRP A 231 -3.10 -16.77 8.78
N LEU A 232 -4.18 -17.11 8.09
CA LEU A 232 -4.68 -16.31 6.96
C LEU A 232 -4.99 -14.87 7.40
N SER A 233 -5.66 -14.70 8.52
CA SER A 233 -6.00 -13.39 9.08
C SER A 233 -4.77 -12.55 9.44
N ASP A 234 -3.65 -13.18 9.87
CA ASP A 234 -2.37 -12.49 10.12
C ASP A 234 -1.78 -11.91 8.83
N ALA A 235 -1.85 -12.69 7.73
CA ALA A 235 -1.36 -12.26 6.42
C ALA A 235 -2.19 -11.11 5.85
N VAL A 236 -3.52 -11.17 5.99
CA VAL A 236 -4.46 -10.13 5.57
C VAL A 236 -4.19 -8.82 6.30
N PHE A 237 -4.09 -8.86 7.63
CA PHE A 237 -3.82 -7.63 8.40
C PHE A 237 -2.39 -7.13 8.18
N GLY A 238 -1.41 -8.03 8.06
CA GLY A 238 -0.03 -7.66 7.74
C GLY A 238 0.06 -6.89 6.42
N SER A 239 -0.65 -7.33 5.38
CA SER A 239 -0.72 -6.61 4.10
C SER A 239 -1.26 -5.18 4.29
N THR A 240 -2.25 -5.01 5.14
CA THR A 240 -2.80 -3.68 5.48
C THR A 240 -1.79 -2.80 6.21
N VAL A 241 -1.05 -3.36 7.17
CA VAL A 241 0.04 -2.65 7.88
C VAL A 241 1.06 -2.14 6.86
N GLY A 242 1.45 -2.97 5.89
CA GLY A 242 2.36 -2.58 4.82
C GLY A 242 1.83 -1.42 3.97
N ILE A 243 0.56 -1.47 3.55
CA ILE A 243 -0.08 -0.38 2.81
C ILE A 243 -0.07 0.92 3.63
N ILE A 244 -0.40 0.85 4.93
CA ILE A 244 -0.35 2.00 5.83
C ILE A 244 1.07 2.57 5.90
N ALA A 245 2.07 1.73 6.12
CA ALA A 245 3.48 2.15 6.22
C ALA A 245 3.97 2.85 4.94
N GLY A 246 3.79 2.22 3.77
CA GLY A 246 4.19 2.80 2.49
C GLY A 246 3.48 4.12 2.18
N ARG A 247 2.18 4.24 2.50
CA ARG A 247 1.41 5.48 2.32
C ARG A 247 1.82 6.58 3.30
N THR A 248 2.14 6.24 4.53
CA THR A 248 2.57 7.20 5.55
C THR A 248 3.85 7.89 5.14
N VAL A 249 4.83 7.14 4.67
CA VAL A 249 6.13 7.66 4.23
C VAL A 249 6.01 8.49 2.96
N THR A 250 5.22 8.04 2.00
CA THR A 250 5.09 8.69 0.69
C THR A 250 3.99 9.76 0.60
N ARG A 251 3.46 10.24 1.74
CA ARG A 251 2.35 11.22 1.79
C ARG A 251 2.67 12.57 1.17
N HIS A 252 3.94 12.97 1.16
CA HIS A 252 4.40 14.28 0.73
C HIS A 252 4.11 14.62 -0.74
N GLY A 253 3.63 13.67 -1.53
CA GLY A 253 3.39 13.86 -2.96
C GLY A 253 1.95 13.68 -3.45
N ARG A 254 1.01 13.16 -2.62
CA ARG A 254 -0.35 12.89 -3.10
C ARG A 254 -1.38 13.01 -2.00
N GLU A 255 -2.38 13.88 -2.22
CA GLU A 255 -3.57 13.95 -1.39
C GLU A 255 -4.43 12.68 -1.56
N PHE A 256 -5.20 12.35 -0.52
CA PHE A 256 -6.07 11.18 -0.53
C PHE A 256 -7.20 11.39 -1.57
N PRO A 257 -7.41 10.42 -2.48
CA PRO A 257 -8.39 10.59 -3.55
C PRO A 257 -9.85 10.47 -3.07
N VAL A 258 -10.08 10.16 -1.80
CA VAL A 258 -11.42 9.97 -1.24
C VAL A 258 -11.64 10.94 -0.10
N THR A 259 -12.68 11.77 -0.22
CA THR A 259 -13.13 12.67 0.84
C THR A 259 -14.59 12.33 1.18
N VAL A 260 -14.88 12.17 2.46
CA VAL A 260 -16.27 12.07 2.94
C VAL A 260 -16.72 13.47 3.27
N ALA A 261 -17.69 13.97 2.53
CA ALA A 261 -18.35 15.26 2.80
C ALA A 261 -19.72 15.00 3.44
N VAL A 262 -19.98 15.70 4.53
CA VAL A 262 -21.34 15.73 5.10
C VAL A 262 -22.16 16.70 4.25
N VAL A 263 -23.22 16.18 3.64
CA VAL A 263 -24.16 16.98 2.84
C VAL A 263 -25.53 17.01 3.53
N PRO A 264 -26.34 18.03 3.30
CA PRO A 264 -27.70 18.06 3.85
C PRO A 264 -28.47 16.80 3.44
N GLY A 265 -28.87 15.99 4.42
CA GLY A 265 -29.58 14.72 4.19
C GLY A 265 -28.71 13.46 4.13
N GLY A 266 -27.38 13.54 4.33
CA GLY A 266 -26.52 12.35 4.34
C GLY A 266 -25.03 12.63 4.30
N ALA A 267 -24.27 11.62 3.86
CA ALA A 267 -22.84 11.74 3.60
C ALA A 267 -22.56 11.38 2.13
N ALA A 268 -21.75 12.17 1.46
CA ALA A 268 -21.26 11.89 0.11
C ALA A 268 -19.81 11.45 0.16
N ILE A 269 -19.50 10.38 -0.57
CA ILE A 269 -18.11 9.97 -0.81
C ILE A 269 -17.69 10.61 -2.12
N MET A 270 -16.74 11.56 -2.04
CA MET A 270 -16.19 12.23 -3.22
C MET A 270 -14.84 11.62 -3.55
N PHE A 271 -14.66 11.24 -4.80
CA PHE A 271 -13.37 10.82 -5.34
C PHE A 271 -12.73 12.02 -6.02
N VAL A 272 -11.61 12.49 -5.47
CA VAL A 272 -10.84 13.58 -6.08
C VAL A 272 -9.80 12.93 -6.99
N HIS A 273 -10.06 12.94 -8.30
CA HIS A 273 -9.05 12.55 -9.29
C HIS A 273 -8.29 13.80 -9.72
N ARG A 274 -7.04 13.95 -9.26
CA ARG A 274 -6.10 14.85 -9.89
C ARG A 274 -5.37 14.08 -10.99
N SER A 275 -5.70 14.31 -12.23
CA SER A 275 -4.87 13.89 -13.36
C SER A 275 -3.49 14.54 -13.18
N GLY A 276 -2.51 13.75 -12.73
CA GLY A 276 -1.12 14.17 -12.77
C GLY A 276 -0.76 14.32 -14.23
N ALA A 277 -0.41 15.55 -14.65
CA ALA A 277 0.28 15.74 -15.92
C ALA A 277 1.57 14.93 -15.87
N GLU A 278 1.76 14.08 -16.88
CA GLU A 278 2.94 13.27 -17.16
C GLU A 278 4.21 14.12 -17.27
#